data_196888002cff1034c46fdf56b4121691
#
_entry.id   196888002cff1034c46fdf56b4121691
#
_cell.length_a   1.000
_cell.length_b   1.000
_cell.length_c   1.000
_cell.angle_alpha   90.00
_cell.angle_beta   90.00
_cell.angle_gamma   90.00
#
_symmetry.space_group_name_H-M   'P 1'
#
loop_
_entity.id
_entity.type
_entity.pdbx_description
1 polymer ?
#
loop_
_entity_poly.entity_id
_entity_poly.type
_entity_poly.pdbx_seq_one_letter_code
_entity_poly.pdbx_strand_id
1 'polypeptide(L)'
;MKRFAALLDALVYTRSRNAKLKLLADYLQGTPDPDRGWALAALTNGLDFPAVKTSTIRNLMTERVDPVLWSLSRDYVGDTAETASLLWPGPEITEDPPTVSEAVDALSHMTRANVMTELPRLLGRLDAEERYALLKLATGAMRIGISARLAKTAFGQAFDVAVEDVEEHWHGQQPPYLALFDWAARGAAAPSSEDLPLFRPFMLAHPLEDLRVDLRDYA
;
A
#
# COMPACT_ATOMS: atom_id res chain seq x y z
N MET A 1 2.16 -9.44 8.98
CA MET A 1 3.11 -8.38 8.51
C MET A 1 4.33 -8.94 7.77
N LYS A 2 4.94 -10.04 8.21
CA LYS A 2 6.24 -10.57 7.71
C LYS A 2 6.37 -10.65 6.18
N ARG A 3 5.38 -11.25 5.48
CA ARG A 3 5.40 -11.34 4.00
C ARG A 3 5.35 -9.98 3.32
N PHE A 4 4.62 -9.03 3.89
CA PHE A 4 4.54 -7.67 3.36
C PHE A 4 5.84 -6.91 3.58
N ALA A 5 6.49 -7.05 4.74
CA ALA A 5 7.80 -6.49 5.02
C ALA A 5 8.86 -7.03 4.04
N ALA A 6 8.90 -8.34 3.84
CA ALA A 6 9.80 -8.96 2.86
C ALA A 6 9.56 -8.48 1.42
N LEU A 7 8.30 -8.24 1.02
CA LEU A 7 7.99 -7.64 -0.27
C LEU A 7 8.55 -6.22 -0.39
N LEU A 8 8.34 -5.37 0.64
CA LEU A 8 8.83 -3.99 0.63
C LEU A 8 10.36 -3.95 0.53
N ASP A 9 11.05 -4.75 1.31
CA ASP A 9 12.51 -4.87 1.27
C ASP A 9 12.99 -5.25 -0.13
N ALA A 10 12.45 -6.33 -0.71
CA ALA A 10 12.78 -6.77 -2.06
C ALA A 10 12.52 -5.67 -3.13
N LEU A 11 11.42 -4.92 -3.00
CA LEU A 11 11.07 -3.85 -3.94
C LEU A 11 12.02 -2.65 -3.87
N VAL A 12 12.49 -2.28 -2.67
CA VAL A 12 13.44 -1.19 -2.45
C VAL A 12 14.76 -1.46 -3.19
N TYR A 13 15.29 -2.68 -3.09
CA TYR A 13 16.55 -3.05 -3.73
C TYR A 13 16.41 -3.46 -5.20
N THR A 14 15.21 -3.62 -5.71
CA THR A 14 14.98 -4.01 -7.11
C THR A 14 14.84 -2.80 -8.03
N ARG A 15 15.77 -2.62 -8.98
CA ARG A 15 15.72 -1.53 -9.98
C ARG A 15 14.95 -1.93 -11.25
N SER A 16 14.98 -3.19 -11.62
CA SER A 16 14.33 -3.69 -12.83
C SER A 16 12.81 -3.65 -12.73
N ARG A 17 12.15 -2.99 -13.70
CA ARG A 17 10.70 -2.96 -13.80
C ARG A 17 10.09 -4.37 -13.86
N ASN A 18 10.65 -5.25 -14.67
CA ASN A 18 10.11 -6.61 -14.82
C ASN A 18 10.31 -7.45 -13.56
N ALA A 19 11.43 -7.27 -12.85
CA ALA A 19 11.63 -7.93 -11.56
C ALA A 19 10.64 -7.43 -10.51
N LYS A 20 10.32 -6.11 -10.46
CA LYS A 20 9.26 -5.58 -9.60
C LYS A 20 7.89 -6.15 -9.93
N LEU A 21 7.56 -6.27 -11.22
CA LEU A 21 6.30 -6.89 -11.65
C LEU A 21 6.18 -8.33 -11.15
N LYS A 22 7.27 -9.11 -11.30
CA LYS A 22 7.29 -10.50 -10.80
C LYS A 22 7.11 -10.57 -9.29
N LEU A 23 7.84 -9.76 -8.51
CA LEU A 23 7.72 -9.71 -7.04
C LEU A 23 6.29 -9.40 -6.60
N LEU A 24 5.64 -8.43 -7.25
CA LEU A 24 4.26 -8.07 -6.96
C LEU A 24 3.29 -9.19 -7.34
N ALA A 25 3.43 -9.77 -8.53
CA ALA A 25 2.58 -10.87 -8.99
C ALA A 25 2.70 -12.10 -8.08
N ASP A 26 3.92 -12.51 -7.74
CA ASP A 26 4.18 -13.63 -6.82
C ASP A 26 3.55 -13.38 -5.42
N TYR A 27 3.63 -12.13 -4.93
CA TYR A 27 3.01 -11.74 -3.67
C TYR A 27 1.48 -11.82 -3.72
N LEU A 28 0.86 -11.27 -4.78
CA LEU A 28 -0.60 -11.28 -4.95
C LEU A 28 -1.17 -12.69 -5.10
N GLN A 29 -0.45 -13.58 -5.79
CA GLN A 29 -0.84 -14.99 -5.91
C GLN A 29 -0.68 -15.75 -4.59
N GLY A 30 0.43 -15.52 -3.89
CA GLY A 30 0.80 -16.30 -2.72
C GLY A 30 0.20 -15.81 -1.40
N THR A 31 -0.39 -14.61 -1.34
CA THR A 31 -0.95 -14.03 -0.13
C THR A 31 -2.48 -14.16 -0.14
N PRO A 32 -3.11 -14.67 0.94
CA PRO A 32 -4.56 -14.82 1.00
C PRO A 32 -5.29 -13.47 1.15
N ASP A 33 -6.59 -13.48 0.82
CA ASP A 33 -7.49 -12.40 1.17
C ASP A 33 -7.74 -12.35 2.70
N PRO A 34 -7.94 -11.17 3.27
CA PRO A 34 -7.92 -9.84 2.65
C PRO A 34 -6.54 -9.18 2.63
N ASP A 35 -5.49 -9.83 3.13
CA ASP A 35 -4.15 -9.27 3.31
C ASP A 35 -3.53 -8.76 2.00
N ARG A 36 -3.66 -9.51 0.90
CA ARG A 36 -3.14 -9.07 -0.41
C ARG A 36 -3.82 -7.80 -0.92
N GLY A 37 -5.12 -7.65 -0.66
CA GLY A 37 -5.88 -6.47 -1.04
C GLY A 37 -5.48 -5.24 -0.24
N TRP A 38 -5.26 -5.36 1.05
CA TRP A 38 -4.75 -4.29 1.90
C TRP A 38 -3.32 -3.89 1.53
N ALA A 39 -2.46 -4.87 1.26
CA ALA A 39 -1.11 -4.60 0.76
C ALA A 39 -1.13 -3.84 -0.56
N LEU A 40 -1.99 -4.25 -1.50
CA LEU A 40 -2.17 -3.58 -2.78
C LEU A 40 -2.65 -2.14 -2.61
N ALA A 41 -3.60 -1.90 -1.69
CA ALA A 41 -4.07 -0.56 -1.35
C ALA A 41 -2.93 0.31 -0.79
N ALA A 42 -2.13 -0.23 0.13
CA ALA A 42 -0.97 0.47 0.67
C ALA A 42 0.03 0.87 -0.43
N LEU A 43 0.35 -0.05 -1.34
CA LEU A 43 1.30 0.17 -2.44
C LEU A 43 0.81 1.20 -3.48
N THR A 44 -0.50 1.38 -3.58
CA THR A 44 -1.14 2.32 -4.53
C THR A 44 -1.66 3.60 -3.86
N ASN A 45 -1.26 3.88 -2.62
CA ASN A 45 -1.69 5.02 -1.81
C ASN A 45 -3.22 5.08 -1.61
N GLY A 46 -3.87 3.93 -1.54
CA GLY A 46 -5.31 3.79 -1.29
C GLY A 46 -5.69 3.76 0.20
N LEU A 47 -4.74 3.99 1.11
CA LEU A 47 -4.96 4.01 2.56
C LEU A 47 -4.62 5.37 3.14
N ASP A 48 -5.40 5.83 4.13
CA ASP A 48 -5.14 7.03 4.90
C ASP A 48 -5.44 6.79 6.39
N PHE A 49 -4.45 7.11 7.24
CA PHE A 49 -4.55 6.97 8.69
C PHE A 49 -4.23 8.32 9.36
N PRO A 50 -5.20 9.22 9.48
CA PRO A 50 -4.97 10.61 9.90
C PRO A 50 -4.41 10.75 11.32
N ALA A 51 -4.52 9.73 12.17
CA ALA A 51 -3.93 9.72 13.51
C ALA A 51 -2.42 9.42 13.50
N VAL A 52 -1.92 8.69 12.49
CA VAL A 52 -0.52 8.24 12.43
C VAL A 52 0.27 9.08 11.42
N LYS A 53 0.78 10.21 11.89
CA LYS A 53 1.62 11.10 11.08
C LYS A 53 3.09 10.98 11.46
N THR A 54 3.98 11.46 10.60
CA THR A 54 5.42 11.55 10.90
C THR A 54 5.71 12.28 12.22
N SER A 55 4.91 13.31 12.56
CA SER A 55 5.01 14.00 13.85
C SER A 55 4.63 13.11 15.03
N THR A 56 3.62 12.26 14.88
CA THR A 56 3.21 11.29 15.91
C THR A 56 4.35 10.30 16.19
N ILE A 57 4.97 9.77 15.13
CA ILE A 57 6.11 8.85 15.26
C ILE A 57 7.28 9.55 15.95
N ARG A 58 7.59 10.80 15.59
CA ARG A 58 8.66 11.57 16.22
C ARG A 58 8.41 11.76 17.72
N ASN A 59 7.22 12.19 18.10
CA ASN A 59 6.85 12.37 19.51
C ASN A 59 6.99 11.06 20.29
N LEU A 60 6.48 9.97 19.72
CA LEU A 60 6.58 8.64 20.31
C LEU A 60 8.03 8.22 20.56
N MET A 61 8.93 8.47 19.61
CA MET A 61 10.34 8.11 19.72
C MET A 61 11.07 8.98 20.74
N THR A 62 10.78 10.29 20.81
CA THR A 62 11.41 11.18 21.81
C THR A 62 11.01 10.87 23.26
N GLU A 63 9.89 10.16 23.47
CA GLU A 63 9.49 9.66 24.79
C GLU A 63 10.17 8.34 25.17
N ARG A 64 10.74 7.59 24.20
CA ARG A 64 11.22 6.21 24.39
C ARG A 64 12.72 6.04 24.19
N VAL A 65 13.34 6.94 23.46
CA VAL A 65 14.76 6.90 23.11
C VAL A 65 15.39 8.23 23.50
N ASP A 66 16.67 8.21 23.85
CA ASP A 66 17.42 9.45 24.11
C ASP A 66 17.23 10.44 22.96
N PRO A 67 16.79 11.70 23.23
CA PRO A 67 16.47 12.66 22.19
C PRO A 67 17.64 13.04 21.30
N VAL A 68 18.87 13.02 21.82
CA VAL A 68 20.08 13.33 21.06
C VAL A 68 20.38 12.19 20.10
N LEU A 69 20.33 10.94 20.61
CA LEU A 69 20.51 9.74 19.78
C LEU A 69 19.45 9.69 18.67
N TRP A 70 18.19 9.94 19.00
CA TRP A 70 17.12 9.99 18.02
C TRP A 70 17.36 11.02 16.91
N SER A 71 17.71 12.24 17.31
CA SER A 71 17.95 13.34 16.34
C SER A 71 19.12 13.02 15.40
N LEU A 72 20.26 12.63 15.95
CA LEU A 72 21.46 12.32 15.15
C LEU A 72 21.23 11.12 14.23
N SER A 73 20.58 10.06 14.72
CA SER A 73 20.27 8.88 13.90
C SER A 73 19.31 9.23 12.77
N ARG A 74 18.28 10.00 13.06
CA ARG A 74 17.30 10.43 12.08
C ARG A 74 17.91 11.33 10.99
N ASP A 75 18.83 12.22 11.37
CA ASP A 75 19.54 13.10 10.43
C ASP A 75 20.52 12.31 9.54
N TYR A 76 21.12 11.26 10.08
CA TYR A 76 22.01 10.36 9.34
C TYR A 76 21.25 9.46 8.36
N VAL A 77 20.19 8.79 8.81
CA VAL A 77 19.37 7.84 8.02
C VAL A 77 18.49 8.58 6.99
N GLY A 78 17.96 9.75 7.36
CA GLY A 78 17.11 10.55 6.50
C GLY A 78 15.65 10.08 6.36
N ASP A 79 15.28 8.94 6.95
CA ASP A 79 13.92 8.39 6.93
C ASP A 79 13.42 8.13 8.36
N THR A 80 12.27 8.72 8.70
CA THR A 80 11.71 8.62 10.06
C THR A 80 11.21 7.22 10.39
N ALA A 81 10.62 6.51 9.42
CA ALA A 81 10.10 5.16 9.66
C ALA A 81 11.24 4.15 9.87
N GLU A 82 12.29 4.26 9.04
CA GLU A 82 13.48 3.42 9.15
C GLU A 82 14.21 3.68 10.48
N THR A 83 14.46 4.94 10.82
CA THR A 83 15.10 5.29 12.09
C THR A 83 14.30 4.78 13.29
N ALA A 84 12.97 4.96 13.27
CA ALA A 84 12.11 4.50 14.35
C ALA A 84 12.10 2.97 14.46
N SER A 85 12.08 2.25 13.34
CA SER A 85 12.07 0.79 13.33
C SER A 85 13.36 0.20 13.93
N LEU A 86 14.51 0.81 13.64
CA LEU A 86 15.83 0.37 14.11
C LEU A 86 16.10 0.72 15.59
N LEU A 87 15.65 1.91 16.02
CA LEU A 87 15.87 2.38 17.40
C LEU A 87 14.79 1.94 18.38
N TRP A 88 13.72 1.30 17.90
CA TRP A 88 12.66 0.83 18.78
C TRP A 88 13.23 -0.15 19.81
N PRO A 89 13.04 0.09 21.11
CA PRO A 89 13.49 -0.85 22.13
C PRO A 89 12.71 -2.16 21.99
N GLY A 90 13.41 -3.24 21.75
CA GLY A 90 13.03 -4.65 21.54
C GLY A 90 11.55 -5.06 21.64
N PRO A 91 11.19 -6.26 21.31
CA PRO A 91 9.83 -6.74 21.47
C PRO A 91 9.48 -6.79 22.97
N GLU A 92 8.64 -5.86 23.41
CA GLU A 92 8.09 -5.84 24.77
C GLU A 92 6.90 -6.80 24.92
N ILE A 93 6.34 -7.27 23.79
CA ILE A 93 5.10 -8.04 23.71
C ILE A 93 5.39 -9.36 23.02
N THR A 94 5.01 -10.46 23.65
CA THR A 94 5.22 -11.84 23.15
C THR A 94 4.06 -12.38 22.31
N GLU A 95 3.10 -11.53 21.97
CA GLU A 95 1.98 -11.89 21.09
C GLU A 95 2.46 -12.09 19.65
N ASP A 96 1.77 -12.94 18.91
CA ASP A 96 2.06 -13.15 17.49
C ASP A 96 1.99 -11.85 16.68
N PRO A 97 2.89 -11.66 15.70
CA PRO A 97 2.83 -10.52 14.80
C PRO A 97 1.46 -10.45 14.10
N PRO A 98 0.86 -9.25 13.98
CA PRO A 98 -0.41 -9.10 13.28
C PRO A 98 -0.27 -9.40 11.79
N THR A 99 -1.36 -9.84 11.16
CA THR A 99 -1.52 -9.84 9.70
C THR A 99 -1.56 -8.40 9.16
N VAL A 100 -1.55 -8.23 7.83
CA VAL A 100 -1.72 -6.89 7.24
C VAL A 100 -3.12 -6.35 7.54
N SER A 101 -4.13 -7.21 7.48
CA SER A 101 -5.51 -6.84 7.72
C SER A 101 -5.76 -6.42 9.18
N GLU A 102 -5.21 -7.15 10.15
CA GLU A 102 -5.28 -6.77 11.58
C GLU A 102 -4.55 -5.46 11.86
N ALA A 103 -3.41 -5.24 11.19
CA ALA A 103 -2.68 -3.98 11.31
C ALA A 103 -3.45 -2.79 10.73
N VAL A 104 -4.08 -2.96 9.57
CA VAL A 104 -4.94 -1.93 8.95
C VAL A 104 -6.16 -1.64 9.82
N ASP A 105 -6.80 -2.68 10.36
CA ASP A 105 -7.93 -2.51 11.26
C ASP A 105 -7.53 -1.73 12.52
N ALA A 106 -6.45 -2.12 13.18
CA ALA A 106 -5.92 -1.43 14.35
C ALA A 106 -5.61 0.05 14.05
N LEU A 107 -4.92 0.34 12.93
CA LEU A 107 -4.60 1.71 12.50
C LEU A 107 -5.86 2.54 12.20
N SER A 108 -6.89 1.93 11.63
CA SER A 108 -8.16 2.60 11.28
C SER A 108 -8.95 3.04 12.51
N HIS A 109 -8.82 2.32 13.62
CA HIS A 109 -9.45 2.65 14.89
C HIS A 109 -8.62 3.63 15.77
N MET A 110 -7.39 3.97 15.33
CA MET A 110 -6.57 4.94 16.04
C MET A 110 -7.12 6.38 15.87
N THR A 111 -7.15 7.08 16.97
CA THR A 111 -7.53 8.49 17.07
C THR A 111 -6.38 9.29 17.66
N ARG A 112 -6.49 10.62 17.64
CA ARG A 112 -5.50 11.48 18.31
C ARG A 112 -5.42 11.22 19.83
N ALA A 113 -6.50 10.72 20.44
CA ALA A 113 -6.56 10.47 21.87
C ALA A 113 -5.86 9.16 22.28
N ASN A 114 -5.88 8.13 21.42
CA ASN A 114 -5.37 6.80 21.76
C ASN A 114 -4.10 6.38 20.99
N VAL A 115 -3.69 7.10 19.95
CA VAL A 115 -2.55 6.69 19.09
C VAL A 115 -1.24 6.56 19.88
N MET A 116 -0.99 7.38 20.89
CA MET A 116 0.22 7.31 21.72
C MET A 116 0.26 6.08 22.64
N THR A 117 -0.88 5.40 22.82
CA THR A 117 -1.00 4.15 23.59
C THR A 117 -1.07 2.93 22.66
N GLU A 118 -1.88 3.00 21.59
CA GLU A 118 -2.15 1.85 20.74
C GLU A 118 -1.04 1.58 19.71
N LEU A 119 -0.44 2.64 19.14
CA LEU A 119 0.67 2.45 18.19
C LEU A 119 1.89 1.74 18.81
N PRO A 120 2.33 2.08 20.04
CA PRO A 120 3.38 1.32 20.71
C PRO A 120 3.08 -0.16 20.92
N ARG A 121 1.83 -0.49 21.28
CA ARG A 121 1.42 -1.89 21.44
C ARG A 121 1.55 -2.66 20.12
N LEU A 122 1.13 -2.03 19.03
CA LEU A 122 1.25 -2.64 17.71
C LEU A 122 2.71 -2.80 17.29
N LEU A 123 3.55 -1.78 17.49
CA LEU A 123 4.98 -1.82 17.17
C LEU A 123 5.76 -2.81 18.04
N GLY A 124 5.37 -2.99 19.31
CA GLY A 124 6.02 -3.92 20.23
C GLY A 124 5.87 -5.40 19.84
N ARG A 125 4.91 -5.75 18.99
CA ARG A 125 4.68 -7.12 18.48
C ARG A 125 5.49 -7.46 17.23
N LEU A 126 6.22 -6.49 16.67
CA LEU A 126 6.87 -6.57 15.36
C LEU A 126 8.39 -6.58 15.50
N ASP A 127 9.09 -7.21 14.59
CA ASP A 127 10.51 -7.02 14.39
C ASP A 127 10.83 -5.69 13.68
N ALA A 128 12.10 -5.40 13.45
CA ALA A 128 12.52 -4.13 12.86
C ALA A 128 12.01 -3.97 11.41
N GLU A 129 12.04 -5.02 10.60
CA GLU A 129 11.59 -4.99 9.21
C GLU A 129 10.07 -4.82 9.13
N GLU A 130 9.34 -5.52 9.97
CA GLU A 130 7.89 -5.43 10.07
C GLU A 130 7.43 -4.05 10.59
N ARG A 131 8.16 -3.47 11.57
CA ARG A 131 7.91 -2.09 12.05
C ARG A 131 8.10 -1.07 10.94
N TYR A 132 9.18 -1.20 10.17
CA TYR A 132 9.42 -0.35 9.01
C TYR A 132 8.25 -0.43 8.04
N ALA A 133 7.83 -1.64 7.67
CA ALA A 133 6.72 -1.85 6.76
C ALA A 133 5.41 -1.26 7.29
N LEU A 134 5.11 -1.45 8.58
CA LEU A 134 3.93 -0.88 9.24
C LEU A 134 3.95 0.65 9.22
N LEU A 135 5.07 1.27 9.58
CA LEU A 135 5.21 2.72 9.62
C LEU A 135 5.12 3.35 8.23
N LYS A 136 5.65 2.68 7.21
CA LYS A 136 5.49 3.10 5.81
C LYS A 136 4.03 3.00 5.36
N LEU A 137 3.35 1.91 5.68
CA LEU A 137 1.94 1.70 5.41
C LEU A 137 1.09 2.79 6.11
N ALA A 138 1.33 3.02 7.38
CA ALA A 138 0.55 3.96 8.20
C ALA A 138 0.72 5.44 7.78
N THR A 139 1.88 5.81 7.26
CA THR A 139 2.17 7.20 6.84
C THR A 139 1.95 7.46 5.36
N GLY A 140 1.62 6.44 4.56
CA GLY A 140 1.51 6.55 3.10
C GLY A 140 2.85 6.84 2.39
N ALA A 141 3.98 6.75 3.11
CA ALA A 141 5.30 7.14 2.60
C ALA A 141 6.03 6.01 1.87
N MET A 142 5.32 5.19 1.10
CA MET A 142 5.88 3.97 0.49
C MET A 142 7.11 4.22 -0.40
N ARG A 143 7.11 5.23 -1.26
CA ARG A 143 8.24 5.69 -2.13
C ARG A 143 9.14 4.58 -2.70
N ILE A 144 8.57 3.40 -2.98
CA ILE A 144 9.27 2.20 -3.49
C ILE A 144 9.29 2.12 -5.02
N GLY A 145 8.85 3.18 -5.70
CA GLY A 145 8.81 3.25 -7.15
C GLY A 145 7.76 2.33 -7.78
N ILE A 146 6.65 2.10 -7.08
CA ILE A 146 5.47 1.43 -7.61
C ILE A 146 4.43 2.49 -7.99
N SER A 147 4.11 2.56 -9.29
CA SER A 147 2.99 3.37 -9.78
C SER A 147 1.71 2.54 -9.77
N ALA A 148 0.56 3.21 -9.76
CA ALA A 148 -0.73 2.54 -9.90
C ALA A 148 -0.80 1.66 -11.17
N ARG A 149 -0.24 2.13 -12.29
CA ARG A 149 -0.16 1.36 -13.54
C ARG A 149 0.71 0.10 -13.39
N LEU A 150 1.86 0.21 -12.68
CA LEU A 150 2.71 -0.95 -12.41
C LEU A 150 1.98 -1.99 -11.57
N ALA A 151 1.24 -1.55 -10.54
CA ALA A 151 0.44 -2.42 -9.68
C ALA A 151 -0.67 -3.13 -10.47
N LYS A 152 -1.39 -2.42 -11.34
CA LYS A 152 -2.41 -3.01 -12.23
C LYS A 152 -1.81 -4.01 -13.22
N THR A 153 -0.64 -3.69 -13.81
CA THR A 153 0.07 -4.61 -14.69
C THR A 153 0.49 -5.89 -13.94
N ALA A 154 0.99 -5.76 -12.70
CA ALA A 154 1.35 -6.91 -11.87
C ALA A 154 0.13 -7.75 -11.49
N PHE A 155 -1.00 -7.11 -11.21
CA PHE A 155 -2.27 -7.78 -10.96
C PHE A 155 -2.72 -8.58 -12.18
N GLY A 156 -2.72 -7.99 -13.38
CA GLY A 156 -3.03 -8.67 -14.63
C GLY A 156 -2.14 -9.89 -14.87
N GLN A 157 -0.82 -9.75 -14.65
CA GLN A 157 0.14 -10.86 -14.75
C GLN A 157 -0.08 -11.95 -13.69
N ALA A 158 -0.50 -11.57 -12.47
CA ALA A 158 -0.74 -12.53 -11.40
C ALA A 158 -1.92 -13.46 -11.69
N PHE A 159 -2.94 -12.98 -12.39
CA PHE A 159 -4.20 -13.70 -12.60
C PHE A 159 -4.53 -13.97 -14.07
N ASP A 160 -3.57 -13.71 -14.98
CA ASP A 160 -3.73 -13.90 -16.43
C ASP A 160 -4.94 -13.13 -17.00
N VAL A 161 -5.06 -11.85 -16.59
CA VAL A 161 -6.15 -10.94 -17.03
C VAL A 161 -5.53 -9.77 -17.79
N ALA A 162 -6.21 -9.29 -18.83
CA ALA A 162 -5.76 -8.12 -19.58
C ALA A 162 -5.70 -6.87 -18.68
N VAL A 163 -4.68 -6.04 -18.87
CA VAL A 163 -4.49 -4.84 -18.02
C VAL A 163 -5.62 -3.84 -18.21
N GLU A 164 -6.17 -3.79 -19.40
CA GLU A 164 -7.31 -2.95 -19.78
C GLU A 164 -8.56 -3.34 -18.96
N ASP A 165 -8.84 -4.63 -18.81
CA ASP A 165 -9.94 -5.14 -17.98
C ASP A 165 -9.72 -4.83 -16.50
N VAL A 166 -8.46 -4.96 -16.03
CA VAL A 166 -8.08 -4.57 -14.66
C VAL A 166 -8.30 -3.07 -14.45
N GLU A 167 -7.96 -2.22 -15.42
CA GLU A 167 -8.15 -0.77 -15.33
C GLU A 167 -9.62 -0.39 -15.26
N GLU A 168 -10.47 -1.05 -16.04
CA GLU A 168 -11.90 -0.85 -16.02
C GLU A 168 -12.55 -1.28 -14.71
N HIS A 169 -12.28 -2.52 -14.27
CA HIS A 169 -12.95 -3.10 -13.11
C HIS A 169 -12.38 -2.63 -11.77
N TRP A 170 -11.13 -2.15 -11.72
CA TRP A 170 -10.57 -1.55 -10.50
C TRP A 170 -11.17 -0.19 -10.18
N HIS A 171 -11.62 0.53 -11.21
CA HIS A 171 -12.17 1.87 -11.03
C HIS A 171 -13.40 1.83 -10.10
N GLY A 172 -13.37 2.62 -9.04
CA GLY A 172 -14.43 2.68 -8.04
C GLY A 172 -14.42 1.58 -6.98
N GLN A 173 -13.52 0.59 -7.07
CA GLN A 173 -13.42 -0.42 -6.03
C GLN A 173 -12.73 0.12 -4.78
N GLN A 174 -13.25 -0.29 -3.63
CA GLN A 174 -12.69 0.08 -2.33
C GLN A 174 -11.79 -1.04 -1.78
N PRO A 175 -10.69 -0.71 -1.05
CA PRO A 175 -9.92 -1.71 -0.34
C PRO A 175 -10.79 -2.52 0.62
N PRO A 176 -10.53 -3.81 0.78
CA PRO A 176 -9.41 -4.60 0.25
C PRO A 176 -9.64 -5.24 -1.12
N TYR A 177 -10.49 -4.70 -1.98
CA TYR A 177 -10.70 -5.12 -3.37
C TYR A 177 -11.16 -6.58 -3.54
N LEU A 178 -11.93 -7.12 -2.60
CA LEU A 178 -12.32 -8.54 -2.60
C LEU A 178 -13.03 -8.95 -3.89
N ALA A 179 -13.98 -8.15 -4.37
CA ALA A 179 -14.69 -8.44 -5.61
C ALA A 179 -13.76 -8.50 -6.84
N LEU A 180 -12.72 -7.64 -6.87
CA LEU A 180 -11.72 -7.63 -7.93
C LEU A 180 -10.87 -8.92 -7.90
N PHE A 181 -10.48 -9.38 -6.72
CA PHE A 181 -9.74 -10.63 -6.56
C PHE A 181 -10.62 -11.86 -6.84
N ASP A 182 -11.89 -11.86 -6.43
CA ASP A 182 -12.83 -12.94 -6.73
C ASP A 182 -13.06 -13.09 -8.24
N TRP A 183 -13.24 -11.97 -8.94
CA TRP A 183 -13.32 -11.97 -10.39
C TRP A 183 -12.05 -12.52 -11.04
N ALA A 184 -10.89 -11.98 -10.73
CA ALA A 184 -9.66 -12.31 -11.42
C ALA A 184 -9.11 -13.70 -11.05
N ALA A 185 -9.23 -14.12 -9.78
CA ALA A 185 -8.62 -15.36 -9.29
C ALA A 185 -9.59 -16.55 -9.30
N ARG A 186 -10.90 -16.31 -9.23
CA ARG A 186 -11.92 -17.37 -9.08
C ARG A 186 -12.95 -17.38 -10.19
N GLY A 187 -12.88 -16.46 -11.16
CA GLY A 187 -13.82 -16.36 -12.28
C GLY A 187 -15.22 -15.90 -11.87
N ALA A 188 -15.34 -15.17 -10.76
CA ALA A 188 -16.60 -14.55 -10.38
C ALA A 188 -17.02 -13.47 -11.39
N ALA A 189 -18.26 -12.98 -11.27
CA ALA A 189 -18.71 -11.86 -12.09
C ALA A 189 -17.79 -10.63 -11.89
N ALA A 190 -17.49 -9.93 -12.98
CA ALA A 190 -16.69 -8.72 -12.91
C ALA A 190 -17.39 -7.66 -12.03
N PRO A 191 -16.64 -6.97 -11.15
CA PRO A 191 -17.23 -5.93 -10.35
C PRO A 191 -17.72 -4.78 -11.24
N SER A 192 -19.00 -4.40 -11.09
CA SER A 192 -19.61 -3.28 -11.82
C SER A 192 -19.46 -2.00 -11.01
N SER A 193 -19.21 -0.90 -11.73
CA SER A 193 -19.21 0.45 -11.18
C SER A 193 -20.30 1.33 -11.80
N GLU A 194 -21.26 0.73 -12.53
CA GLU A 194 -22.27 1.45 -13.30
C GLU A 194 -23.18 2.33 -12.43
N ASP A 195 -23.50 1.86 -11.23
CA ASP A 195 -24.37 2.58 -10.28
C ASP A 195 -23.63 3.60 -9.39
N LEU A 196 -22.30 3.72 -9.52
CA LEU A 196 -21.52 4.63 -8.70
C LEU A 196 -21.31 5.96 -9.46
N PRO A 197 -21.51 7.11 -8.82
CA PRO A 197 -21.23 8.41 -9.41
C PRO A 197 -19.72 8.66 -9.45
N LEU A 198 -19.02 7.90 -10.31
CA LEU A 198 -17.58 7.95 -10.41
C LEU A 198 -17.15 8.92 -11.50
N PHE A 199 -16.17 9.75 -11.17
CA PHE A 199 -15.48 10.54 -12.18
C PHE A 199 -14.63 9.60 -13.04
N ARG A 200 -14.97 9.47 -14.32
CA ARG A 200 -14.12 8.78 -15.30
C ARG A 200 -13.14 9.80 -15.89
N PRO A 201 -11.84 9.47 -15.96
CA PRO A 201 -10.87 10.34 -16.62
C PRO A 201 -11.33 10.61 -18.05
N PHE A 202 -11.31 11.89 -18.44
CA PHE A 202 -11.57 12.23 -19.84
C PHE A 202 -10.52 11.55 -20.72
N MET A 203 -10.95 10.98 -21.83
CA MET A 203 -10.04 10.64 -22.91
C MET A 203 -9.40 11.95 -23.40
N LEU A 204 -8.09 11.94 -23.63
CA LEU A 204 -7.43 13.06 -24.27
C LEU A 204 -8.10 13.29 -25.62
N ALA A 205 -8.63 14.48 -25.81
CA ALA A 205 -9.15 14.88 -27.11
C ALA A 205 -7.98 14.91 -28.11
N HIS A 206 -8.06 14.13 -29.17
CA HIS A 206 -7.14 14.27 -30.28
C HIS A 206 -7.57 15.49 -31.10
N PRO A 207 -6.63 16.34 -31.54
CA PRO A 207 -6.97 17.41 -32.48
C PRO A 207 -7.51 16.78 -33.75
N LEU A 208 -8.66 17.23 -34.20
CA LEU A 208 -9.22 16.87 -35.50
C LEU A 208 -8.39 17.61 -36.57
N GLU A 209 -7.60 16.88 -37.35
CA GLU A 209 -6.79 17.43 -38.42
C GLU A 209 -7.63 17.69 -39.68
N ASP A 210 -8.62 16.84 -39.98
CA ASP A 210 -9.59 17.00 -41.06
C ASP A 210 -11.01 16.66 -40.61
N LEU A 211 -11.82 17.69 -40.41
CA LEU A 211 -13.22 17.59 -39.98
C LEU A 211 -14.11 16.70 -40.89
N ARG A 212 -13.72 16.51 -42.16
CA ARG A 212 -14.50 15.70 -43.12
C ARG A 212 -14.17 14.21 -43.03
N VAL A 213 -12.97 13.87 -42.60
CA VAL A 213 -12.51 12.49 -42.52
C VAL A 213 -12.71 11.97 -41.07
N ASP A 214 -12.30 12.74 -40.09
CA ASP A 214 -12.25 12.32 -38.69
C ASP A 214 -13.63 12.18 -38.05
N LEU A 215 -14.66 12.92 -38.54
CA LEU A 215 -16.03 12.76 -38.03
C LEU A 215 -16.77 11.54 -38.59
N ARG A 216 -16.27 10.89 -39.63
CA ARG A 216 -16.91 9.67 -40.18
C ARG A 216 -16.80 8.46 -39.28
N ASP A 217 -15.78 8.42 -38.45
CA ASP A 217 -15.53 7.30 -37.52
C ASP A 217 -16.33 7.43 -36.22
N TYR A 218 -17.06 8.55 -36.04
CA TYR A 218 -17.84 8.82 -34.82
C TYR A 218 -19.36 8.96 -35.10
N ALA A 219 -19.83 8.55 -36.27
CA ALA A 219 -21.25 8.62 -36.66
C ALA A 219 -21.99 7.29 -36.45
#